data_1747905dda9505187f021948c5c5143c
#
_entry.id   1747905dda9505187f021948c5c5143c
#
_cell.length_a   1.000
_cell.length_b   1.000
_cell.length_c   1.000
_cell.angle_alpha   90.00
_cell.angle_beta   90.00
_cell.angle_gamma   90.00
#
_symmetry.space_group_name_H-M   'P 1'
#
loop_
_entity.id
_entity.type
_entity.pdbx_description
1 polymer ?
#
loop_
_entity_poly.entity_id
_entity_poly.type
_entity_poly.pdbx_seq_one_letter_code
_entity_poly.pdbx_strand_id
1 'polypeptide(L)'
;SLHDALPILELEKEQLEAALRFKSKELSGVVMTNIAHQEFLNSLKEELQQQKLSGQYTRKNLDKLLSMINQNMVSDEENWNMFQSNFDRIHENFFRNLKEKFPDLTSGDLRLCALLRLNLPTKEIAKLMNISVRGVDAARYRLRKKLGLPPESSLTDFMIAFK
;
A
#
# COMPACT_ATOMS: atom_id res chain seq x y z
N SER A 1 -28.41 -21.45 -27.55
CA SER A 1 -29.00 -22.55 -26.78
C SER A 1 -28.34 -22.64 -25.41
N LEU A 2 -28.98 -23.33 -24.50
CA LEU A 2 -28.45 -23.61 -23.16
C LEU A 2 -27.09 -24.34 -23.21
N HIS A 3 -26.88 -25.18 -24.22
CA HIS A 3 -25.64 -25.93 -24.43
C HIS A 3 -24.45 -25.03 -24.77
N ASP A 4 -24.68 -23.90 -25.48
CA ASP A 4 -23.64 -22.96 -25.84
C ASP A 4 -23.35 -21.95 -24.72
N ALA A 5 -24.32 -21.72 -23.83
CA ALA A 5 -24.18 -20.80 -22.70
C ALA A 5 -23.42 -21.41 -21.50
N LEU A 6 -23.49 -22.74 -21.29
CA LEU A 6 -22.85 -23.43 -20.15
C LEU A 6 -21.33 -23.26 -20.09
N PRO A 7 -20.56 -23.43 -21.19
CA PRO A 7 -19.10 -23.21 -21.17
C PRO A 7 -18.72 -21.75 -20.88
N ILE A 8 -19.50 -20.79 -21.35
CA ILE A 8 -19.30 -19.37 -21.11
C ILE A 8 -19.54 -19.03 -19.65
N LEU A 9 -20.60 -19.55 -19.04
CA LEU A 9 -20.92 -19.37 -17.63
C LEU A 9 -19.87 -20.00 -16.71
N GLU A 10 -19.34 -21.17 -17.06
CA GLU A 10 -18.25 -21.81 -16.33
C GLU A 10 -16.97 -20.99 -16.41
N LEU A 11 -16.63 -20.44 -17.57
CA LEU A 11 -15.46 -19.58 -17.75
C LEU A 11 -15.59 -18.30 -16.92
N GLU A 12 -16.76 -17.67 -16.94
CA GLU A 12 -17.03 -16.49 -16.13
C GLU A 12 -16.93 -16.80 -14.64
N LYS A 13 -17.44 -17.96 -14.19
CA LYS A 13 -17.32 -18.42 -12.82
C LYS A 13 -15.86 -18.61 -12.40
N GLU A 14 -15.05 -19.25 -13.24
CA GLU A 14 -13.61 -19.46 -12.98
C GLU A 14 -12.87 -18.14 -12.88
N GLN A 15 -13.17 -17.19 -13.76
CA GLN A 15 -12.59 -15.84 -13.74
C GLN A 15 -12.97 -15.09 -12.46
N LEU A 16 -14.22 -15.19 -12.01
CA LEU A 16 -14.68 -14.57 -10.78
C LEU A 16 -14.02 -15.19 -9.56
N GLU A 17 -13.92 -16.52 -9.52
CA GLU A 17 -13.24 -17.24 -8.43
C GLU A 17 -11.75 -16.89 -8.36
N ALA A 18 -11.08 -16.77 -9.52
CA ALA A 18 -9.70 -16.33 -9.60
C ALA A 18 -9.53 -14.89 -9.08
N ALA A 19 -10.43 -13.99 -9.45
CA ALA A 19 -10.44 -12.60 -8.98
C ALA A 19 -10.67 -12.51 -7.47
N LEU A 20 -11.57 -13.33 -6.91
CA LEU A 20 -11.83 -13.40 -5.47
C LEU A 20 -10.63 -13.94 -4.70
N ARG A 21 -10.01 -15.02 -5.17
CA ARG A 21 -8.78 -15.56 -4.57
C ARG A 21 -7.65 -14.53 -4.57
N PHE A 22 -7.55 -13.78 -5.65
CA PHE A 22 -6.56 -12.73 -5.80
C PHE A 22 -6.78 -11.59 -4.80
N LYS A 23 -8.00 -11.05 -4.71
CA LYS A 23 -8.33 -10.01 -3.73
C LYS A 23 -8.15 -10.48 -2.30
N SER A 24 -8.45 -11.74 -2.01
CA SER A 24 -8.21 -12.36 -0.70
C SER A 24 -6.72 -12.38 -0.36
N LYS A 25 -5.84 -12.70 -1.31
CA LYS A 25 -4.38 -12.64 -1.12
C LYS A 25 -3.87 -11.23 -0.88
N GLU A 26 -4.39 -10.25 -1.60
CA GLU A 26 -4.04 -8.83 -1.40
C GLU A 26 -4.43 -8.37 0.00
N LEU A 27 -5.66 -8.68 0.43
CA LEU A 27 -6.15 -8.35 1.76
C LEU A 27 -5.30 -9.01 2.85
N SER A 28 -4.94 -10.27 2.69
CA SER A 28 -4.07 -10.99 3.63
C SER A 28 -2.71 -10.34 3.74
N GLY A 29 -2.11 -9.89 2.63
CA GLY A 29 -0.85 -9.16 2.63
C GLY A 29 -0.94 -7.84 3.41
N VAL A 30 -2.01 -7.07 3.20
CA VAL A 30 -2.27 -5.81 3.92
C VAL A 30 -2.46 -6.06 5.41
N VAL A 31 -3.25 -7.06 5.79
CA VAL A 31 -3.48 -7.41 7.20
C VAL A 31 -2.19 -7.85 7.87
N MET A 32 -1.38 -8.69 7.23
CA MET A 32 -0.09 -9.13 7.77
C MET A 32 0.89 -7.96 7.96
N THR A 33 0.94 -7.02 7.03
CA THR A 33 1.75 -5.81 7.14
C THR A 33 1.29 -4.96 8.34
N ASN A 34 -0.02 -4.80 8.53
CA ASN A 34 -0.58 -4.08 9.67
C ASN A 34 -0.25 -4.76 11.00
N ILE A 35 -0.34 -6.08 11.08
CA ILE A 35 0.04 -6.85 12.27
C ILE A 35 1.51 -6.65 12.59
N ALA A 36 2.39 -6.75 11.60
CA ALA A 36 3.83 -6.53 11.77
C ALA A 36 4.14 -5.12 12.29
N HIS A 37 3.46 -4.09 11.74
CA HIS A 37 3.58 -2.71 12.23
C HIS A 37 3.12 -2.56 13.67
N GLN A 38 1.99 -3.16 14.05
CA GLN A 38 1.47 -3.11 15.40
C GLN A 38 2.42 -3.81 16.39
N GLU A 39 2.95 -4.97 16.04
CA GLU A 39 3.93 -5.69 16.84
C GLU A 39 5.20 -4.88 17.03
N PHE A 40 5.70 -4.23 15.99
CA PHE A 40 6.84 -3.34 16.06
C PHE A 40 6.58 -2.15 17.01
N LEU A 41 5.45 -1.46 16.84
CA LEU A 41 5.07 -0.33 17.68
C LEU A 41 4.93 -0.74 19.16
N ASN A 42 4.36 -1.90 19.41
CA ASN A 42 4.25 -2.44 20.77
C ASN A 42 5.62 -2.75 21.37
N SER A 43 6.52 -3.36 20.61
CA SER A 43 7.89 -3.64 21.04
C SER A 43 8.67 -2.36 21.36
N LEU A 44 8.52 -1.34 20.50
CA LEU A 44 9.13 -0.03 20.70
C LEU A 44 8.59 0.66 21.96
N LYS A 45 7.28 0.59 22.15
CA LYS A 45 6.61 1.14 23.33
C LYS A 45 7.10 0.47 24.61
N GLU A 46 7.19 -0.86 24.61
CA GLU A 46 7.69 -1.63 25.77
C GLU A 46 9.13 -1.24 26.12
N GLU A 47 9.99 -1.12 25.12
CA GLU A 47 11.38 -0.71 25.32
C GLU A 47 11.47 0.72 25.89
N LEU A 48 10.69 1.65 25.37
CA LEU A 48 10.60 3.02 25.89
C LEU A 48 10.11 3.06 27.33
N GLN A 49 9.10 2.25 27.66
CA GLN A 49 8.57 2.17 29.03
C GLN A 49 9.61 1.62 30.00
N GLN A 50 10.37 0.60 29.60
CA GLN A 50 11.45 0.06 30.41
C GLN A 50 12.56 1.08 30.66
N GLN A 51 12.96 1.81 29.64
CA GLN A 51 13.96 2.88 29.76
C GLN A 51 13.47 4.00 30.68
N LYS A 52 12.20 4.37 30.58
CA LYS A 52 11.57 5.36 31.46
C LYS A 52 11.57 4.91 32.93
N LEU A 53 11.24 3.65 33.19
CA LEU A 53 11.21 3.08 34.54
C LEU A 53 12.61 2.96 35.15
N SER A 54 13.60 2.60 34.34
CA SER A 54 15.01 2.48 34.82
C SER A 54 15.67 3.83 35.04
N GLY A 55 15.15 4.90 34.44
CA GLY A 55 15.74 6.23 34.47
C GLY A 55 17.11 6.35 33.81
N GLN A 56 17.51 5.33 33.05
CA GLN A 56 18.81 5.29 32.37
C GLN A 56 18.69 5.76 30.92
N TYR A 57 18.87 7.05 30.73
CA TYR A 57 18.88 7.66 29.41
C TYR A 57 20.32 7.72 28.86
N THR A 58 20.88 6.54 28.57
CA THR A 58 22.25 6.43 28.04
C THR A 58 22.25 6.45 26.51
N ARG A 59 23.40 6.85 25.94
CA ARG A 59 23.62 6.77 24.48
C ARG A 59 23.35 5.34 23.95
N LYS A 60 23.79 4.33 24.70
CA LYS A 60 23.60 2.91 24.36
C LYS A 60 22.12 2.55 24.25
N ASN A 61 21.27 3.04 25.16
CA ASN A 61 19.84 2.78 25.16
C ASN A 61 19.14 3.50 23.99
N LEU A 62 19.56 4.73 23.65
CA LEU A 62 19.07 5.46 22.50
C LEU A 62 19.49 4.78 21.19
N ASP A 63 20.72 4.30 21.10
CA ASP A 63 21.22 3.55 19.93
C ASP A 63 20.43 2.26 19.71
N LYS A 64 20.04 1.59 20.78
CA LYS A 64 19.17 0.40 20.72
C LYS A 64 17.81 0.73 20.07
N LEU A 65 17.19 1.81 20.49
CA LEU A 65 15.92 2.27 19.91
C LEU A 65 16.05 2.62 18.43
N LEU A 66 17.12 3.35 18.06
CA LEU A 66 17.42 3.67 16.67
C LEU A 66 17.65 2.42 15.83
N SER A 67 18.34 1.44 16.36
CA SER A 67 18.57 0.16 15.69
C SER A 67 17.27 -0.59 15.42
N MET A 68 16.35 -0.61 16.40
CA MET A 68 15.02 -1.21 16.21
C MET A 68 14.22 -0.52 15.10
N ILE A 69 14.24 0.81 15.06
CA ILE A 69 13.57 1.60 14.04
C ILE A 69 14.18 1.32 12.66
N ASN A 70 15.49 1.34 12.55
CA ASN A 70 16.20 1.10 11.28
C ASN A 70 15.92 -0.29 10.72
N GLN A 71 15.91 -1.32 11.56
CA GLN A 71 15.57 -2.69 11.15
C GLN A 71 14.15 -2.79 10.60
N ASN A 72 13.20 -2.10 11.22
CA ASN A 72 11.82 -2.10 10.75
C ASN A 72 11.64 -1.32 9.43
N MET A 73 12.36 -0.22 9.26
CA MET A 73 12.34 0.55 8.01
C MET A 73 12.83 -0.28 6.82
N VAL A 74 13.90 -1.06 6.98
CA VAL A 74 14.40 -1.98 5.95
C VAL A 74 13.36 -3.05 5.62
N SER A 75 12.70 -3.63 6.64
CA SER A 75 11.61 -4.60 6.45
C SER A 75 10.43 -4.00 5.67
N ASP A 76 10.07 -2.75 5.95
CA ASP A 76 9.01 -2.04 5.23
C ASP A 76 9.34 -1.84 3.76
N GLU A 77 10.57 -1.49 3.46
CA GLU A 77 11.04 -1.33 2.08
C GLU A 77 11.00 -2.66 1.31
N GLU A 78 11.46 -3.76 1.93
CA GLU A 78 11.38 -5.10 1.35
C GLU A 78 9.93 -5.54 1.12
N ASN A 79 9.06 -5.33 2.10
CA ASN A 79 7.63 -5.63 1.99
C ASN A 79 6.97 -4.82 0.88
N TRP A 80 7.33 -3.55 0.75
CA TRP A 80 6.84 -2.71 -0.32
C TRP A 80 7.31 -3.21 -1.69
N ASN A 81 8.56 -3.59 -1.83
CA ASN A 81 9.09 -4.13 -3.08
C ASN A 81 8.40 -5.43 -3.48
N MET A 82 8.12 -6.31 -2.54
CA MET A 82 7.35 -7.53 -2.79
C MET A 82 5.92 -7.21 -3.22
N PHE A 83 5.27 -6.27 -2.55
CA PHE A 83 3.94 -5.81 -2.92
C PHE A 83 3.92 -5.25 -4.35
N GLN A 84 4.88 -4.40 -4.68
CA GLN A 84 5.01 -3.79 -6.00
C GLN A 84 5.18 -4.85 -7.10
N SER A 85 6.04 -5.83 -6.88
CA SER A 85 6.27 -6.91 -7.85
C SER A 85 5.02 -7.76 -8.07
N ASN A 86 4.32 -8.13 -6.99
CA ASN A 86 3.08 -8.89 -7.07
C ASN A 86 1.95 -8.10 -7.72
N PHE A 87 1.86 -6.82 -7.40
CA PHE A 87 0.87 -5.92 -7.97
C PHE A 87 1.05 -5.78 -9.49
N ASP A 88 2.29 -5.55 -9.94
CA ASP A 88 2.60 -5.41 -11.37
C ASP A 88 2.28 -6.68 -12.16
N ARG A 89 2.54 -7.84 -11.58
CA ARG A 89 2.25 -9.11 -12.25
C ARG A 89 0.76 -9.29 -12.52
N ILE A 90 -0.09 -8.73 -11.68
CA ILE A 90 -1.54 -8.93 -11.74
C ILE A 90 -2.26 -7.76 -12.38
N HIS A 91 -1.76 -6.56 -12.21
CA HIS A 91 -2.30 -5.34 -12.80
C HIS A 91 -1.56 -4.92 -14.09
N GLU A 92 -1.08 -5.89 -14.88
CA GLU A 92 -0.51 -5.67 -16.21
C GLU A 92 0.62 -4.63 -16.24
N ASN A 93 1.58 -4.73 -15.32
CA ASN A 93 2.71 -3.81 -15.19
C ASN A 93 2.31 -2.36 -14.85
N PHE A 94 1.32 -2.20 -14.03
CA PHE A 94 0.77 -0.89 -13.64
C PHE A 94 1.84 0.11 -13.19
N PHE A 95 2.68 -0.25 -12.23
CA PHE A 95 3.75 0.63 -11.74
C PHE A 95 4.77 0.97 -12.82
N ARG A 96 5.16 -0.02 -13.59
CA ARG A 96 6.12 0.12 -14.67
C ARG A 96 5.60 1.13 -15.72
N ASN A 97 4.38 0.94 -16.18
CA ASN A 97 3.75 1.79 -17.18
C ASN A 97 3.52 3.21 -16.64
N LEU A 98 3.10 3.31 -15.38
CA LEU A 98 2.88 4.58 -14.72
C LEU A 98 4.19 5.38 -14.59
N LYS A 99 5.27 4.73 -14.20
CA LYS A 99 6.59 5.34 -14.06
C LYS A 99 7.21 5.74 -15.40
N GLU A 100 6.97 4.97 -16.46
CA GLU A 100 7.40 5.31 -17.82
C GLU A 100 6.68 6.57 -18.33
N LYS A 101 5.38 6.67 -18.09
CA LYS A 101 4.59 7.82 -18.54
C LYS A 101 4.78 9.05 -17.66
N PHE A 102 5.00 8.86 -16.37
CA PHE A 102 5.17 9.93 -15.38
C PHE A 102 6.44 9.70 -14.56
N PRO A 103 7.63 10.01 -15.11
CA PRO A 103 8.89 9.69 -14.45
C PRO A 103 9.13 10.43 -13.12
N ASP A 104 8.41 11.53 -12.90
CA ASP A 104 8.57 12.37 -11.70
C ASP A 104 7.81 11.84 -10.47
N LEU A 105 7.07 10.74 -10.61
CA LEU A 105 6.36 10.13 -9.50
C LEU A 105 7.34 9.51 -8.49
N THR A 106 7.19 9.92 -7.23
CA THR A 106 7.95 9.37 -6.12
C THR A 106 7.42 7.99 -5.70
N SER A 107 8.16 7.29 -4.84
CA SER A 107 7.69 6.03 -4.27
C SER A 107 6.40 6.19 -3.46
N GLY A 108 6.24 7.31 -2.75
CA GLY A 108 5.00 7.67 -2.06
C GLY A 108 3.83 7.91 -3.01
N ASP A 109 4.08 8.59 -4.11
CA ASP A 109 3.07 8.80 -5.17
C ASP A 109 2.61 7.47 -5.76
N LEU A 110 3.53 6.55 -6.04
CA LEU A 110 3.21 5.23 -6.58
C LEU A 110 2.39 4.39 -5.59
N ARG A 111 2.69 4.47 -4.30
CA ARG A 111 1.87 3.82 -3.26
C ARG A 111 0.44 4.34 -3.28
N LEU A 112 0.27 5.64 -3.32
CA LEU A 112 -1.05 6.26 -3.40
C LEU A 112 -1.79 5.81 -4.67
N CYS A 113 -1.13 5.79 -5.80
CA CYS A 113 -1.70 5.32 -7.07
C CYS A 113 -2.23 3.89 -6.97
N ALA A 114 -1.47 2.99 -6.37
CA ALA A 114 -1.88 1.59 -6.17
C ALA A 114 -3.11 1.47 -5.26
N LEU A 115 -3.11 2.19 -4.14
CA LEU A 115 -4.23 2.18 -3.20
C LEU A 115 -5.50 2.78 -3.80
N LEU A 116 -5.38 3.80 -4.64
CA LEU A 116 -6.49 4.37 -5.41
C LEU A 116 -7.02 3.36 -6.45
N ARG A 117 -6.12 2.64 -7.13
CA ARG A 117 -6.53 1.60 -8.09
C ARG A 117 -7.31 0.47 -7.42
N LEU A 118 -6.98 0.15 -6.17
CA LEU A 118 -7.72 -0.83 -5.36
C LEU A 118 -9.04 -0.28 -4.83
N ASN A 119 -9.36 0.96 -5.13
CA ASN A 119 -10.61 1.64 -4.72
C ASN A 119 -10.80 1.68 -3.20
N LEU A 120 -9.71 1.87 -2.47
CA LEU A 120 -9.77 1.97 -1.01
C LEU A 120 -10.29 3.35 -0.57
N PRO A 121 -11.10 3.41 0.49
CA PRO A 121 -11.57 4.69 1.03
C PRO A 121 -10.42 5.48 1.67
N THR A 122 -10.57 6.80 1.72
CA THR A 122 -9.54 7.72 2.24
C THR A 122 -9.03 7.34 3.63
N LYS A 123 -9.90 6.90 4.52
CA LYS A 123 -9.51 6.48 5.87
C LYS A 123 -8.58 5.27 5.87
N GLU A 124 -8.82 4.31 4.99
CA GLU A 124 -7.96 3.13 4.85
C GLU A 124 -6.61 3.50 4.22
N ILE A 125 -6.63 4.35 3.20
CA ILE A 125 -5.40 4.88 2.59
C ILE A 125 -4.54 5.59 3.65
N ALA A 126 -5.15 6.43 4.48
CA ALA A 126 -4.48 7.15 5.55
C ALA A 126 -3.78 6.19 6.52
N LYS A 127 -4.45 5.12 6.93
CA LYS A 127 -3.87 4.08 7.80
C LYS A 127 -2.71 3.36 7.14
N LEU A 128 -2.87 2.95 5.89
CA LEU A 128 -1.85 2.19 5.16
C LEU A 128 -0.62 3.01 4.83
N MET A 129 -0.78 4.30 4.57
CA MET A 129 0.33 5.22 4.34
C MET A 129 0.90 5.84 5.61
N ASN A 130 0.27 5.56 6.76
CA ASN A 130 0.65 6.12 8.06
C ASN A 130 0.69 7.65 8.07
N ILE A 131 -0.33 8.27 7.49
CA ILE A 131 -0.52 9.72 7.44
C ILE A 131 -1.96 10.06 7.85
N SER A 132 -2.23 11.34 8.08
CA SER A 132 -3.58 11.81 8.38
C SER A 132 -4.49 11.80 7.14
N VAL A 133 -5.80 11.85 7.33
CA VAL A 133 -6.77 12.03 6.24
C VAL A 133 -6.47 13.32 5.45
N ARG A 134 -6.12 14.39 6.14
CA ARG A 134 -5.64 15.65 5.52
C ARG A 134 -4.39 15.43 4.68
N GLY A 135 -3.46 14.61 5.16
CA GLY A 135 -2.26 14.23 4.43
C GLY A 135 -2.58 13.50 3.13
N VAL A 136 -3.57 12.62 3.14
CA VAL A 136 -4.05 11.94 1.92
C VAL A 136 -4.64 12.95 0.94
N ASP A 137 -5.47 13.88 1.40
CA ASP A 137 -6.08 14.90 0.53
C ASP A 137 -5.00 15.81 -0.10
N ALA A 138 -4.01 16.21 0.68
CA ALA A 138 -2.87 16.98 0.19
C ALA A 138 -2.05 16.19 -0.84
N ALA A 139 -1.83 14.89 -0.60
CA ALA A 139 -1.13 14.00 -1.53
C ALA A 139 -1.91 13.84 -2.84
N ARG A 140 -3.23 13.70 -2.78
CA ARG A 140 -4.10 13.66 -3.97
C ARG A 140 -4.01 14.95 -4.79
N TYR A 141 -4.01 16.07 -4.14
CA TYR A 141 -3.87 17.38 -4.80
C TYR A 141 -2.56 17.48 -5.56
N ARG A 142 -1.45 17.12 -4.93
CA ARG A 142 -0.13 17.11 -5.58
C ARG A 142 -0.06 16.10 -6.72
N LEU A 143 -0.65 14.93 -6.53
CA LEU A 143 -0.67 13.87 -7.54
C LEU A 143 -1.41 14.31 -8.79
N ARG A 144 -2.59 14.95 -8.66
CA ARG A 144 -3.32 15.50 -9.80
C ARG A 144 -2.46 16.45 -10.62
N LYS A 145 -1.69 17.31 -9.97
CA LYS A 145 -0.77 18.23 -10.65
C LYS A 145 0.33 17.50 -11.40
N LYS A 146 0.94 16.49 -10.78
CA LYS A 146 1.99 15.69 -11.42
C LYS A 146 1.48 14.91 -12.64
N LEU A 147 0.23 14.47 -12.60
CA LEU A 147 -0.41 13.75 -13.69
C LEU A 147 -1.01 14.68 -14.75
N GLY A 148 -1.02 15.99 -14.53
CA GLY A 148 -1.63 16.95 -15.43
C GLY A 148 -3.16 16.87 -15.48
N LEU A 149 -3.79 16.41 -14.40
CA LEU A 149 -5.24 16.25 -14.33
C LEU A 149 -5.91 17.49 -13.73
N PRO A 150 -7.16 17.83 -14.16
CA PRO A 150 -7.93 18.92 -13.56
C PRO A 150 -8.25 18.63 -12.10
N PRO A 151 -8.43 19.68 -11.24
CA PRO A 151 -8.73 19.50 -9.82
C PRO A 151 -10.01 18.71 -9.52
N GLU A 152 -10.99 18.77 -10.42
CA GLU A 152 -12.29 18.09 -10.30
C GLU A 152 -12.28 16.65 -10.81
N SER A 153 -11.18 16.18 -11.40
CA SER A 153 -11.11 14.82 -11.93
C SER A 153 -10.98 13.79 -10.82
N SER A 154 -11.57 12.61 -11.03
CA SER A 154 -11.44 11.48 -10.13
C SER A 154 -10.11 10.76 -10.34
N LEU A 155 -9.21 10.84 -9.37
CA LEU A 155 -7.96 10.08 -9.39
C LEU A 155 -8.21 8.58 -9.33
N THR A 156 -9.19 8.14 -8.56
CA THR A 156 -9.55 6.72 -8.45
C THR A 156 -9.95 6.16 -9.82
N ASP A 157 -10.82 6.85 -10.52
CA ASP A 157 -11.26 6.42 -11.87
C ASP A 157 -10.10 6.41 -12.86
N PHE A 158 -9.23 7.42 -12.78
CA PHE A 158 -8.03 7.47 -13.61
C PHE A 158 -7.11 6.26 -13.35
N MET A 159 -6.88 5.92 -12.09
CA MET A 159 -6.00 4.80 -11.73
C MET A 159 -6.60 3.44 -12.08
N ILE A 160 -7.91 3.28 -11.95
CA ILE A 160 -8.62 2.05 -12.34
C ILE A 160 -8.55 1.85 -13.86
N ALA A 161 -8.70 2.93 -14.63
CA ALA A 161 -8.68 2.90 -16.09
C ALA A 161 -7.27 2.88 -16.70
N PHE A 162 -6.25 3.23 -15.95
CA PHE A 162 -4.87 3.34 -16.44
C PHE A 162 -4.31 1.98 -16.88
N LYS A 163 -3.75 1.95 -18.08
CA LYS A 163 -3.11 0.76 -18.66
C LYS A 163 -1.66 1.02 -19.06
#